data_e7f38d2253b4b551707c91f6b024c628
#
_entry.id   e7f38d2253b4b551707c91f6b024c628
#
_cell.length_a   1.000
_cell.length_b   1.000
_cell.length_c   1.000
_cell.angle_alpha   90.00
_cell.angle_beta   90.00
_cell.angle_gamma   90.00
#
_symmetry.space_group_name_H-M   'P 1'
#
loop_
_entity.id
_entity.type
_entity.pdbx_description
1 polymer ?
#
loop_
_entity_poly.entity_id
_entity_poly.type
_entity_poly.pdbx_seq_one_letter_code
_entity_poly.pdbx_strand_id
1 'polypeptide(L)'
;VCSGVKYLFCDETFDGLDPVMRQGIKSILANEIDERKFTPIIASHNLRELEDVCDHVGLLHKGGVLLSKDLETMKCNIQKVQCALPKEDDKKLEKMFDILQFNRRGKLVTMTVRGSEKQVMAKLSVLKPVFYECIPLSLEEIFIRKTEVVGYDIKNLIL
;
A
#
# COMPACT_ATOMS: atom_id res chain seq x y z
N VAL A 1 -21.43 -9.74 15.12
CA VAL A 1 -22.41 -9.01 14.33
C VAL A 1 -23.75 -8.87 15.07
N CYS A 2 -24.28 -9.94 15.64
CA CYS A 2 -25.59 -9.91 16.34
C CYS A 2 -25.57 -9.33 17.75
N SER A 3 -24.42 -8.99 18.32
CA SER A 3 -24.28 -8.63 19.75
C SER A 3 -24.49 -7.15 20.06
N GLY A 4 -24.65 -6.27 19.05
CA GLY A 4 -24.83 -4.83 19.27
C GLY A 4 -23.60 -4.12 19.87
N VAL A 5 -22.41 -4.70 19.71
CA VAL A 5 -21.16 -4.14 20.24
C VAL A 5 -20.70 -2.91 19.43
N LYS A 6 -20.03 -1.98 20.09
CA LYS A 6 -19.41 -0.81 19.43
C LYS A 6 -18.10 -1.18 18.73
N TYR A 7 -17.35 -2.11 19.27
CA TYR A 7 -16.08 -2.59 18.73
C TYR A 7 -16.11 -4.11 18.58
N LEU A 8 -15.64 -4.61 17.46
CA LEU A 8 -15.49 -6.02 17.18
C LEU A 8 -14.02 -6.35 16.92
N PHE A 9 -13.42 -7.17 17.76
CA PHE A 9 -12.05 -7.64 17.57
C PHE A 9 -12.05 -8.92 16.76
N CYS A 10 -11.31 -8.93 15.66
CA CYS A 10 -11.15 -10.03 14.72
C CYS A 10 -9.67 -10.38 14.66
N ASP A 11 -9.31 -11.58 15.11
CA ASP A 11 -7.93 -12.06 15.08
C ASP A 11 -7.84 -13.19 14.04
N GLU A 12 -7.04 -12.97 12.99
CA GLU A 12 -6.81 -13.86 11.85
C GLU A 12 -8.13 -14.43 11.24
N THR A 13 -9.19 -13.62 11.23
CA THR A 13 -10.56 -14.07 10.92
C THR A 13 -10.73 -14.56 9.48
N PHE A 14 -9.88 -14.13 8.58
CA PHE A 14 -9.93 -14.51 7.16
C PHE A 14 -9.06 -15.72 6.83
N ASP A 15 -8.24 -16.20 7.78
CA ASP A 15 -7.32 -17.30 7.55
C ASP A 15 -8.06 -18.62 7.30
N GLY A 16 -7.56 -19.39 6.35
CA GLY A 16 -8.15 -20.67 5.99
C GLY A 16 -9.49 -20.62 5.24
N LEU A 17 -10.02 -19.42 4.99
CA LEU A 17 -11.24 -19.26 4.21
C LEU A 17 -10.96 -19.33 2.71
N ASP A 18 -11.84 -19.97 1.96
CA ASP A 18 -11.83 -19.87 0.51
C ASP A 18 -12.19 -18.44 0.04
N PRO A 19 -11.87 -18.08 -1.22
CA PRO A 19 -12.10 -16.72 -1.72
C PRO A 19 -13.56 -16.28 -1.68
N VAL A 20 -14.52 -17.19 -1.84
CA VAL A 20 -15.97 -16.88 -1.86
C VAL A 20 -16.43 -16.55 -0.44
N MET A 21 -16.08 -17.40 0.52
CA MET A 21 -16.41 -17.19 1.94
C MET A 21 -15.76 -15.90 2.47
N ARG A 22 -14.52 -15.65 2.11
CA ARG A 22 -13.81 -14.41 2.46
C ARG A 22 -14.55 -13.19 1.95
N GLN A 23 -14.95 -13.18 0.68
CA GLN A 23 -15.71 -12.08 0.09
C GLN A 23 -17.09 -11.91 0.77
N GLY A 24 -17.74 -13.01 1.14
CA GLY A 24 -19.00 -12.97 1.88
C GLY A 24 -18.86 -12.28 3.24
N ILE A 25 -17.82 -12.61 4.02
CA ILE A 25 -17.56 -11.97 5.32
C ILE A 25 -17.24 -10.49 5.15
N LYS A 26 -16.41 -10.11 4.16
CA LYS A 26 -16.12 -8.70 3.85
C LYS A 26 -17.40 -7.91 3.57
N SER A 27 -18.29 -8.46 2.76
CA SER A 27 -19.57 -7.82 2.44
C SER A 27 -20.48 -7.66 3.65
N ILE A 28 -20.54 -8.69 4.53
CA ILE A 28 -21.30 -8.62 5.78
C ILE A 28 -20.74 -7.52 6.69
N LEU A 29 -19.42 -7.47 6.88
CA LEU A 29 -18.78 -6.43 7.69
C LEU A 29 -19.07 -5.03 7.16
N ALA A 30 -18.92 -4.82 5.84
CA ALA A 30 -19.18 -3.52 5.22
C ALA A 30 -20.63 -3.06 5.43
N ASN A 31 -21.62 -3.93 5.20
CA ASN A 31 -23.03 -3.61 5.41
C ASN A 31 -23.33 -3.27 6.88
N GLU A 32 -22.79 -4.03 7.80
CA GLU A 32 -23.02 -3.81 9.24
C GLU A 32 -22.32 -2.55 9.76
N ILE A 33 -21.18 -2.15 9.20
CA ILE A 33 -20.52 -0.87 9.50
C ILE A 33 -21.44 0.30 9.11
N ASP A 34 -22.01 0.24 7.91
CA ASP A 34 -22.91 1.30 7.42
C ASP A 34 -24.20 1.40 8.23
N GLU A 35 -24.82 0.25 8.57
CA GLU A 35 -26.10 0.21 9.27
C GLU A 35 -25.98 0.53 10.76
N ARG A 36 -24.98 -0.03 11.44
CA ARG A 36 -24.85 -0.03 12.91
C ARG A 36 -23.74 0.84 13.44
N LYS A 37 -22.89 1.39 12.57
CA LYS A 37 -21.76 2.26 12.93
C LYS A 37 -20.85 1.64 14.00
N PHE A 38 -20.57 0.34 13.92
CA PHE A 38 -19.56 -0.29 14.75
C PHE A 38 -18.19 -0.27 14.06
N THR A 39 -17.14 -0.42 14.83
CA THR A 39 -15.77 -0.42 14.31
C THR A 39 -15.16 -1.81 14.47
N PRO A 40 -14.91 -2.55 13.36
CA PRO A 40 -14.11 -3.76 13.42
C PRO A 40 -12.62 -3.41 13.59
N ILE A 41 -11.94 -4.13 14.46
CA ILE A 41 -10.49 -4.07 14.66
C ILE A 41 -9.94 -5.42 14.25
N ILE A 42 -9.26 -5.47 13.11
CA ILE A 42 -8.84 -6.71 12.48
C ILE A 42 -7.33 -6.86 12.64
N ALA A 43 -6.87 -7.91 13.28
CA ALA A 43 -5.48 -8.31 13.29
C ALA A 43 -5.27 -9.40 12.23
N SER A 44 -4.31 -9.21 11.35
CA SER A 44 -3.91 -10.18 10.33
C SER A 44 -2.46 -9.93 9.90
N HIS A 45 -1.78 -11.00 9.50
CA HIS A 45 -0.47 -10.92 8.86
C HIS A 45 -0.59 -10.82 7.32
N ASN A 46 -1.79 -10.96 6.76
CA ASN A 46 -2.06 -10.84 5.34
C ASN A 46 -2.43 -9.39 4.97
N LEU A 47 -1.44 -8.61 4.60
CA LEU A 47 -1.61 -7.18 4.29
C LEU A 47 -2.57 -6.91 3.12
N ARG A 48 -2.70 -7.84 2.16
CA ARG A 48 -3.64 -7.69 1.05
C ARG A 48 -5.09 -7.75 1.52
N GLU A 49 -5.38 -8.59 2.49
CA GLU A 49 -6.72 -8.68 3.06
C GLU A 49 -7.11 -7.42 3.81
N LEU A 50 -6.15 -6.87 4.58
CA LEU A 50 -6.35 -5.60 5.29
C LEU A 50 -6.55 -4.42 4.32
N GLU A 51 -5.83 -4.41 3.21
CA GLU A 51 -5.93 -3.36 2.18
C GLU A 51 -7.33 -3.24 1.59
N ASP A 52 -8.03 -4.36 1.47
CA ASP A 52 -9.37 -4.41 0.87
C ASP A 52 -10.51 -4.04 1.85
N VAL A 53 -10.25 -4.05 3.17
CA VAL A 53 -11.30 -3.93 4.20
C VAL A 53 -11.08 -2.74 5.11
N CYS A 54 -9.84 -2.33 5.34
CA CYS A 54 -9.49 -1.32 6.33
C CYS A 54 -9.25 0.04 5.68
N ASP A 55 -9.74 1.09 6.31
CA ASP A 55 -9.44 2.49 6.01
C ASP A 55 -8.26 3.01 6.84
N HIS A 56 -7.99 2.39 7.99
CA HIS A 56 -6.91 2.76 8.90
C HIS A 56 -6.05 1.53 9.25
N VAL A 57 -4.73 1.69 9.26
CA VAL A 57 -3.81 0.60 9.57
C VAL A 57 -2.86 0.98 10.69
N GLY A 58 -2.60 0.00 11.56
CA GLY A 58 -1.62 0.08 12.63
C GLY A 58 -0.60 -1.05 12.54
N LEU A 59 0.67 -0.72 12.78
CA LEU A 59 1.74 -1.70 12.90
C LEU A 59 2.22 -1.77 14.33
N LEU A 60 2.09 -2.95 14.91
CA LEU A 60 2.62 -3.26 16.23
C LEU A 60 4.00 -3.92 16.10
N HIS A 61 4.95 -3.45 16.89
CA HIS A 61 6.29 -4.05 16.94
C HIS A 61 6.87 -3.95 18.36
N LYS A 62 7.36 -5.06 18.90
CA LYS A 62 7.98 -5.12 20.24
C LYS A 62 7.15 -4.45 21.34
N GLY A 63 5.82 -4.66 21.32
CA GLY A 63 4.91 -4.11 22.33
C GLY A 63 4.55 -2.63 22.14
N GLY A 64 4.98 -1.99 21.06
CA GLY A 64 4.69 -0.60 20.74
C GLY A 64 4.01 -0.43 19.38
N VAL A 65 3.38 0.72 19.17
CA VAL A 65 2.82 1.12 17.87
C VAL A 65 3.92 1.78 17.05
N LEU A 66 4.40 1.09 16.02
CA LEU A 66 5.40 1.61 15.11
C LEU A 66 4.80 2.58 14.09
N LEU A 67 3.58 2.31 13.66
CA LEU A 67 2.84 3.08 12.67
C LEU A 67 1.36 3.02 13.00
N SER A 68 0.65 4.15 12.86
CA SER A 68 -0.81 4.22 12.89
C SER A 68 -1.22 5.33 11.94
N LYS A 69 -1.85 4.99 10.82
CA LYS A 69 -2.20 5.95 9.77
C LYS A 69 -3.39 5.48 8.94
N ASP A 70 -4.09 6.46 8.39
CA ASP A 70 -5.05 6.31 7.32
C ASP A 70 -4.38 5.76 6.05
N LEU A 71 -5.01 4.78 5.42
CA LEU A 71 -4.47 4.03 4.28
C LEU A 71 -4.37 4.90 3.02
N GLU A 72 -5.37 5.75 2.76
CA GLU A 72 -5.35 6.66 1.63
C GLU A 72 -4.22 7.69 1.76
N THR A 73 -4.07 8.27 2.95
CA THR A 73 -2.99 9.20 3.25
C THR A 73 -1.61 8.56 3.03
N MET A 74 -1.47 7.28 3.34
CA MET A 74 -0.23 6.55 3.11
C MET A 74 0.05 6.35 1.62
N LYS A 75 -0.98 6.09 0.81
CA LYS A 75 -0.88 5.87 -0.64
C LYS A 75 -0.68 7.18 -1.42
N CYS A 76 -1.23 8.30 -0.95
CA CYS A 76 -1.21 9.57 -1.69
C CYS A 76 0.18 10.19 -1.88
N ASN A 77 1.16 9.88 -1.03
CA ASN A 77 2.47 10.55 -1.00
C ASN A 77 3.59 9.76 -1.69
N ILE A 78 3.31 8.57 -2.19
CA ILE A 78 4.28 7.72 -2.88
C ILE A 78 3.59 7.12 -4.09
N GLN A 79 4.23 7.27 -5.27
CA GLN A 79 3.68 6.76 -6.52
C GLN A 79 4.63 5.75 -7.14
N LYS A 80 4.10 4.63 -7.58
CA LYS A 80 4.79 3.69 -8.46
C LYS A 80 4.43 4.02 -9.89
N VAL A 81 5.44 4.24 -10.72
CA VAL A 81 5.28 4.69 -12.10
C VAL A 81 5.91 3.69 -13.04
N GLN A 82 5.20 3.37 -14.10
CA GLN A 82 5.77 2.73 -15.26
C GLN A 82 5.81 3.70 -16.43
N CYS A 83 6.94 3.76 -17.14
CA CYS A 83 7.05 4.57 -18.35
C CYS A 83 8.04 3.95 -19.34
N ALA A 84 7.85 4.26 -20.62
CA ALA A 84 8.74 3.84 -21.68
C ALA A 84 9.57 5.04 -22.19
N LEU A 85 10.84 5.04 -21.80
CA LEU A 85 11.81 6.11 -22.12
C LEU A 85 13.14 5.53 -22.59
N PRO A 86 13.88 6.24 -23.48
CA PRO A 86 15.25 5.89 -23.82
C PRO A 86 16.18 6.01 -22.61
N LYS A 87 17.31 5.28 -22.65
CA LYS A 87 18.25 5.21 -21.52
C LYS A 87 18.93 6.56 -21.21
N GLU A 88 19.05 7.41 -22.20
CA GLU A 88 19.64 8.75 -22.08
C GLU A 88 18.85 9.66 -21.11
N ASP A 89 17.58 9.36 -20.88
CA ASP A 89 16.71 10.13 -19.99
C ASP A 89 16.81 9.71 -18.52
N ASP A 90 17.54 8.66 -18.16
CA ASP A 90 17.68 8.19 -16.77
C ASP A 90 18.21 9.30 -15.85
N LYS A 91 19.26 10.02 -16.28
CA LYS A 91 19.81 11.14 -15.53
C LYS A 91 18.81 12.31 -15.35
N LYS A 92 17.87 12.47 -16.29
CA LYS A 92 16.81 13.47 -16.15
C LYS A 92 15.79 13.02 -15.12
N LEU A 93 15.42 11.74 -15.14
CA LEU A 93 14.52 11.16 -14.14
C LEU A 93 15.08 11.34 -12.72
N GLU A 94 16.35 11.00 -12.49
CA GLU A 94 17.02 11.18 -11.20
C GLU A 94 17.01 12.62 -10.69
N LYS A 95 17.12 13.60 -11.59
CA LYS A 95 17.08 15.03 -11.24
C LYS A 95 15.67 15.58 -11.01
N MET A 96 14.67 14.99 -11.66
CA MET A 96 13.29 15.48 -11.63
C MET A 96 12.47 14.89 -10.50
N PHE A 97 12.84 13.69 -10.02
CA PHE A 97 12.07 12.93 -9.05
C PHE A 97 12.91 12.54 -7.83
N ASP A 98 12.28 12.55 -6.67
CA ASP A 98 12.82 11.90 -5.47
C ASP A 98 12.53 10.39 -5.57
N ILE A 99 13.48 9.67 -6.19
CA ILE A 99 13.34 8.25 -6.53
C ILE A 99 13.71 7.39 -5.33
N LEU A 100 12.75 6.60 -4.87
CA LEU A 100 12.93 5.63 -3.80
C LEU A 100 13.40 4.26 -4.34
N GLN A 101 12.95 3.91 -5.53
CA GLN A 101 13.33 2.68 -6.21
C GLN A 101 13.32 2.91 -7.72
N PHE A 102 14.29 2.30 -8.40
CA PHE A 102 14.42 2.38 -9.84
C PHE A 102 14.73 1.00 -10.42
N ASN A 103 13.98 0.60 -11.41
CA ASN A 103 14.20 -0.63 -12.15
C ASN A 103 14.00 -0.36 -13.64
N ARG A 104 14.96 -0.79 -14.46
CA ARG A 104 14.89 -0.67 -15.91
C ARG A 104 15.00 -2.03 -16.60
N ARG A 105 14.09 -2.27 -17.53
CA ARG A 105 14.13 -3.43 -18.44
C ARG A 105 14.02 -2.94 -19.88
N GLY A 106 15.15 -2.76 -20.55
CA GLY A 106 15.20 -2.17 -21.88
C GLY A 106 14.70 -0.72 -21.88
N LYS A 107 13.63 -0.41 -22.60
CA LYS A 107 12.98 0.92 -22.61
C LYS A 107 11.98 1.12 -21.49
N LEU A 108 11.54 0.05 -20.84
CA LEU A 108 10.58 0.12 -19.75
C LEU A 108 11.29 0.47 -18.43
N VAL A 109 10.85 1.55 -17.82
CA VAL A 109 11.26 2.01 -16.50
C VAL A 109 10.11 1.81 -15.53
N THR A 110 10.39 1.17 -14.42
CA THR A 110 9.49 1.14 -13.26
C THR A 110 10.20 1.84 -12.12
N MET A 111 9.61 2.89 -11.59
CA MET A 111 10.19 3.66 -10.48
C MET A 111 9.14 3.94 -9.42
N THR A 112 9.58 4.03 -8.17
CA THR A 112 8.76 4.53 -7.07
C THR A 112 9.31 5.87 -6.64
N VAL A 113 8.46 6.88 -6.59
CA VAL A 113 8.84 8.27 -6.34
C VAL A 113 7.96 8.90 -5.28
N ARG A 114 8.51 9.87 -4.54
CA ARG A 114 7.71 10.71 -3.65
C ARG A 114 6.99 11.79 -4.43
N GLY A 115 5.76 12.06 -4.04
CA GLY A 115 4.93 13.11 -4.61
C GLY A 115 3.51 12.64 -4.89
N SER A 116 2.62 13.60 -5.16
CA SER A 116 1.27 13.30 -5.58
C SER A 116 1.24 12.83 -7.03
N GLU A 117 0.26 12.00 -7.37
CA GLU A 117 0.06 11.50 -8.74
C GLU A 117 0.06 12.64 -9.76
N LYS A 118 -0.69 13.72 -9.50
CA LYS A 118 -0.78 14.89 -10.40
C LYS A 118 0.59 15.52 -10.67
N GLN A 119 1.42 15.67 -9.64
CA GLN A 119 2.77 16.25 -9.79
C GLN A 119 3.70 15.33 -10.58
N VAL A 120 3.63 14.03 -10.30
CA VAL A 120 4.44 13.01 -10.97
C VAL A 120 4.08 12.93 -12.44
N MET A 121 2.79 12.84 -12.76
CA MET A 121 2.31 12.77 -14.13
C MET A 121 2.63 14.04 -14.93
N ALA A 122 2.49 15.23 -14.34
CA ALA A 122 2.86 16.49 -14.98
C ALA A 122 4.35 16.55 -15.32
N LYS A 123 5.24 16.09 -14.43
CA LYS A 123 6.67 16.03 -14.68
C LYS A 123 7.03 15.03 -15.78
N LEU A 124 6.41 13.85 -15.76
CA LEU A 124 6.66 12.80 -16.76
C LEU A 124 6.25 13.24 -18.16
N SER A 125 5.13 13.94 -18.30
CA SER A 125 4.64 14.42 -19.60
C SER A 125 5.64 15.30 -20.33
N VAL A 126 6.52 16.03 -19.61
CA VAL A 126 7.58 16.86 -20.19
C VAL A 126 8.61 16.03 -20.96
N LEU A 127 8.87 14.80 -20.53
CA LEU A 127 9.82 13.90 -21.19
C LEU A 127 9.22 13.20 -22.42
N LYS A 128 7.92 13.40 -22.68
CA LYS A 128 7.18 12.80 -23.81
C LYS A 128 7.43 11.29 -23.95
N PRO A 129 7.23 10.50 -22.91
CA PRO A 129 7.40 9.06 -22.99
C PRO A 129 6.38 8.46 -23.99
N VAL A 130 6.75 7.33 -24.61
CA VAL A 130 5.84 6.60 -25.51
C VAL A 130 4.60 6.11 -24.74
N PHE A 131 4.82 5.78 -23.48
CA PHE A 131 3.80 5.32 -22.54
C PHE A 131 4.20 5.70 -21.13
N TYR A 132 3.24 6.05 -20.29
CA TYR A 132 3.44 6.22 -18.86
C TYR A 132 2.13 6.06 -18.09
N GLU A 133 2.20 5.46 -16.92
CA GLU A 133 1.07 5.28 -16.00
C GLU A 133 1.53 5.30 -14.54
N CYS A 134 0.62 5.69 -13.64
CA CYS A 134 0.78 5.45 -12.21
C CYS A 134 0.09 4.15 -11.83
N ILE A 135 0.79 3.31 -11.10
CA ILE A 135 0.30 2.05 -10.57
C ILE A 135 0.08 2.23 -9.07
N PRO A 136 -1.09 1.90 -8.53
CA PRO A 136 -1.31 1.95 -7.09
C PRO A 136 -0.28 1.10 -6.34
N LEU A 137 0.28 1.65 -5.25
CA LEU A 137 1.11 0.89 -4.34
C LEU A 137 0.24 0.00 -3.47
N SER A 138 0.65 -1.26 -3.30
CA SER A 138 0.03 -2.14 -2.32
C SER A 138 0.43 -1.74 -0.89
N LEU A 139 -0.41 -2.09 0.08
CA LEU A 139 -0.09 -1.91 1.50
C LEU A 139 1.22 -2.63 1.87
N GLU A 140 1.47 -3.80 1.29
CA GLU A 140 2.70 -4.56 1.46
C GLU A 140 3.95 -3.78 0.99
N GLU A 141 3.89 -3.17 -0.19
CA GLU A 141 4.99 -2.35 -0.71
C GLU A 141 5.25 -1.12 0.16
N ILE A 142 4.20 -0.49 0.66
CA ILE A 142 4.30 0.65 1.59
C ILE A 142 4.89 0.21 2.94
N PHE A 143 4.46 -0.93 3.45
CA PHE A 143 4.90 -1.50 4.70
C PHE A 143 6.41 -1.81 4.68
N ILE A 144 6.88 -2.55 3.66
CA ILE A 144 8.31 -2.89 3.50
C ILE A 144 9.16 -1.62 3.55
N ARG A 145 8.75 -0.58 2.83
CA ARG A 145 9.50 0.70 2.81
C ARG A 145 9.53 1.43 4.13
N LYS A 146 8.41 1.42 4.85
CA LYS A 146 8.33 2.08 6.16
C LYS A 146 9.17 1.35 7.21
N THR A 147 9.21 0.03 7.14
CA THR A 147 10.00 -0.79 8.05
C THR A 147 11.50 -0.74 7.75
N GLU A 148 11.91 -0.63 6.50
CA GLU A 148 13.32 -0.40 6.12
C GLU A 148 13.88 0.90 6.73
N VAL A 149 13.10 1.97 6.72
CA VAL A 149 13.49 3.29 7.30
C VAL A 149 13.68 3.22 8.82
N VAL A 150 12.96 2.34 9.50
CA VAL A 150 13.01 2.20 10.98
C VAL A 150 14.05 1.15 11.43
N GLY A 151 14.81 0.57 10.48
CA GLY A 151 15.84 -0.43 10.79
C GLY A 151 15.26 -1.82 11.06
N TYR A 152 14.08 -2.10 10.52
CA TYR A 152 13.53 -3.44 10.45
C TYR A 152 14.30 -4.21 9.38
N ASP A 153 15.41 -4.85 9.80
CA ASP A 153 16.24 -5.62 8.88
C ASP A 153 15.56 -6.97 8.60
N ILE A 154 14.75 -6.99 7.51
CA ILE A 154 14.08 -8.20 7.02
C ILE A 154 15.12 -9.31 6.72
N LYS A 155 16.38 -8.96 6.49
CA LYS A 155 17.46 -9.93 6.25
C LYS A 155 17.76 -10.81 7.46
N ASN A 156 17.43 -10.38 8.67
CA ASN A 156 17.60 -11.16 9.89
C ASN A 156 16.41 -12.07 10.24
N LEU A 157 15.36 -12.07 9.43
CA LEU A 157 14.17 -12.92 9.63
C LEU A 157 14.14 -14.16 8.72
N ILE A 158 15.11 -14.27 7.79
CA ILE A 158 15.19 -15.35 6.78
C ILE A 158 16.40 -16.27 7.04
N LEU A 159 16.89 -16.32 8.26
CA LEU A 159 17.89 -17.32 8.71
C LEU A 159 17.29 -18.28 9.73
#